data_a9e40ce33a4b79108759dbd67a3ff8aa
#
_entry.id   a9e40ce33a4b79108759dbd67a3ff8aa
#
_cell.length_a   1.000
_cell.length_b   1.000
_cell.length_c   1.000
_cell.angle_alpha   90.00
_cell.angle_beta   90.00
_cell.angle_gamma   90.00
#
_symmetry.space_group_name_H-M   'P 1'
#
loop_
_entity.id
_entity.type
_entity.pdbx_description
1 polymer ?
#
loop_
_entity_poly.entity_id
_entity_poly.type
_entity_poly.pdbx_seq_one_letter_code
_entity_poly.pdbx_strand_id
1 'polypeptide(L)'
;MKTNFWEAALAVRCCQVTKEFGRGESRTLVLRGISLEIKRGEITMLVGQSGCGKTTLLSVIAGLLEPTGGELEVLGSRPMEMTDMDRVLFRRRNLGFAFQQFNLLPSLTAAENAAVPLLAAGIKRTEALQRAVDLLARLGMGERVYSLPNQLSGGQQQRIAFARALIHEPRLVVCDEPTSALDAETGQTVMELLASIAVRPDCAVVIVTHDDRIFRFAHVIHSMSDGRIIGSERRETLNFGRKNRSGRQFETASG
;
A
#
# COMPACT_ATOMS: atom_id res chain seq x y z
N MET A 1 22.54 -25.71 -0.35
CA MET A 1 21.11 -25.46 -0.37
C MET A 1 20.83 -24.51 -1.52
N LYS A 2 20.15 -24.97 -2.59
CA LYS A 2 19.75 -24.12 -3.72
C LYS A 2 18.54 -23.32 -3.24
N THR A 3 18.72 -22.06 -2.87
CA THR A 3 17.63 -21.11 -2.69
C THR A 3 16.91 -21.00 -4.04
N ASN A 4 15.67 -21.41 -4.09
CA ASN A 4 14.84 -21.31 -5.28
C ASN A 4 14.78 -19.85 -5.72
N PHE A 5 15.28 -19.54 -6.88
CA PHE A 5 15.31 -18.19 -7.48
C PHE A 5 13.91 -17.56 -7.57
N TRP A 6 12.85 -18.37 -7.49
CA TRP A 6 11.45 -17.96 -7.51
C TRP A 6 10.91 -17.49 -6.14
N GLU A 7 11.49 -17.96 -5.00
CA GLU A 7 11.08 -17.51 -3.65
C GLU A 7 11.53 -16.07 -3.37
N ALA A 8 12.60 -15.60 -3.99
CA ALA A 8 13.08 -14.22 -3.85
C ALA A 8 12.14 -13.17 -4.46
N ALA A 9 11.19 -13.59 -5.29
CA ALA A 9 10.24 -12.70 -5.96
C ALA A 9 8.96 -12.42 -5.15
N LEU A 10 8.66 -13.21 -4.10
CA LEU A 10 7.45 -13.02 -3.31
C LEU A 10 7.61 -11.91 -2.28
N ALA A 11 6.57 -11.08 -2.17
CA ALA A 11 6.43 -10.09 -1.10
C ALA A 11 5.55 -10.64 0.04
N VAL A 12 4.49 -11.40 -0.30
CA VAL A 12 3.59 -12.01 0.69
C VAL A 12 3.22 -13.41 0.23
N ARG A 13 3.18 -14.33 1.18
CA ARG A 13 2.64 -15.68 1.02
C ARG A 13 1.70 -15.99 2.17
N CYS A 14 0.46 -16.29 1.83
CA CYS A 14 -0.56 -16.79 2.76
C CYS A 14 -0.86 -18.25 2.40
N CYS A 15 -0.78 -19.15 3.39
CA CYS A 15 -1.16 -20.55 3.25
C CYS A 15 -2.24 -20.87 4.27
N GLN A 16 -3.49 -21.08 3.81
CA GLN A 16 -4.63 -21.43 4.63
C GLN A 16 -4.84 -20.51 5.84
N VAL A 17 -4.59 -19.21 5.65
CA VAL A 17 -4.70 -18.20 6.72
C VAL A 17 -6.15 -18.06 7.15
N THR A 18 -6.39 -18.19 8.47
CA THR A 18 -7.68 -17.98 9.10
C THR A 18 -7.63 -16.84 10.10
N LYS A 19 -8.76 -16.19 10.32
CA LYS A 19 -8.94 -15.20 11.39
C LYS A 19 -10.32 -15.31 12.00
N GLU A 20 -10.34 -15.54 13.30
CA GLU A 20 -11.54 -15.50 14.13
C GLU A 20 -11.52 -14.30 15.07
N PHE A 21 -12.68 -13.74 15.34
CA PHE A 21 -12.93 -12.74 16.38
C PHE A 21 -13.96 -13.26 17.38
N GLY A 22 -13.96 -12.71 18.59
CA GLY A 22 -14.87 -13.11 19.65
C GLY A 22 -14.35 -14.29 20.49
N ARG A 23 -15.15 -14.71 21.48
CA ARG A 23 -14.88 -15.82 22.37
C ARG A 23 -16.15 -16.65 22.58
N GLY A 24 -16.00 -17.97 22.85
CA GLY A 24 -17.12 -18.87 23.09
C GLY A 24 -18.12 -18.90 21.94
N GLU A 25 -19.40 -18.74 22.20
CA GLU A 25 -20.50 -18.82 21.22
C GLU A 25 -20.53 -17.57 20.28
N SER A 26 -19.87 -16.47 20.65
CA SER A 26 -19.78 -15.27 19.80
C SER A 26 -18.60 -15.30 18.80
N ARG A 27 -17.97 -16.45 18.59
CA ARG A 27 -16.88 -16.59 17.60
C ARG A 27 -17.39 -16.38 16.19
N THR A 28 -16.71 -15.50 15.46
CA THR A 28 -16.96 -15.24 14.04
C THR A 28 -15.71 -15.48 13.24
N LEU A 29 -15.74 -16.45 12.34
CA LEU A 29 -14.66 -16.77 11.41
C LEU A 29 -14.74 -15.81 10.21
N VAL A 30 -13.84 -14.82 10.16
CA VAL A 30 -13.81 -13.77 9.14
C VAL A 30 -12.93 -14.16 7.95
N LEU A 31 -11.76 -14.77 8.20
CA LEU A 31 -10.93 -15.33 7.12
C LEU A 31 -10.98 -16.85 7.20
N ARG A 32 -11.31 -17.48 6.08
CA ARG A 32 -11.69 -18.90 6.01
C ARG A 32 -10.72 -19.70 5.14
N GLY A 33 -9.43 -19.70 5.50
CA GLY A 33 -8.40 -20.45 4.77
C GLY A 33 -7.93 -19.73 3.51
N ILE A 34 -7.46 -18.48 3.67
CA ILE A 34 -6.91 -17.69 2.58
C ILE A 34 -5.57 -18.28 2.14
N SER A 35 -5.47 -18.59 0.84
CA SER A 35 -4.20 -18.92 0.18
C SER A 35 -4.01 -17.97 -0.99
N LEU A 36 -2.94 -17.17 -0.94
CA LEU A 36 -2.57 -16.24 -2.01
C LEU A 36 -1.07 -15.93 -1.96
N GLU A 37 -0.55 -15.51 -3.11
CA GLU A 37 0.82 -15.04 -3.27
C GLU A 37 0.82 -13.66 -3.91
N ILE A 38 1.64 -12.75 -3.37
CA ILE A 38 1.83 -11.39 -3.88
C ILE A 38 3.29 -11.25 -4.26
N LYS A 39 3.56 -10.88 -5.50
CA LYS A 39 4.92 -10.72 -6.02
C LYS A 39 5.42 -9.30 -5.84
N ARG A 40 6.74 -9.16 -5.73
CA ARG A 40 7.40 -7.87 -5.82
C ARG A 40 7.32 -7.34 -7.25
N GLY A 41 7.34 -6.02 -7.40
CA GLY A 41 7.20 -5.37 -8.70
C GLY A 41 5.76 -5.33 -9.22
N GLU A 42 4.77 -5.68 -8.39
CA GLU A 42 3.37 -5.78 -8.83
C GLU A 42 2.43 -5.00 -7.90
N ILE A 43 1.33 -4.51 -8.50
CA ILE A 43 0.14 -4.05 -7.79
C ILE A 43 -0.84 -5.22 -7.76
N THR A 44 -1.16 -5.68 -6.56
CA THR A 44 -2.21 -6.67 -6.32
C THR A 44 -3.42 -6.00 -5.72
N MET A 45 -4.60 -6.21 -6.29
CA MET A 45 -5.86 -5.70 -5.76
C MET A 45 -6.69 -6.82 -5.14
N LEU A 46 -7.28 -6.54 -3.99
CA LEU A 46 -8.28 -7.38 -3.31
C LEU A 46 -9.63 -6.70 -3.47
N VAL A 47 -10.54 -7.33 -4.21
CA VAL A 47 -11.87 -6.79 -4.52
C VAL A 47 -12.96 -7.68 -3.96
N GLY A 48 -14.14 -7.12 -3.70
CA GLY A 48 -15.28 -7.87 -3.18
C GLY A 48 -16.24 -6.96 -2.40
N GLN A 49 -17.36 -7.52 -1.99
CA GLN A 49 -18.39 -6.78 -1.25
C GLN A 49 -17.88 -6.28 0.11
N SER A 50 -18.52 -5.24 0.64
CA SER A 50 -18.24 -4.77 2.01
C SER A 50 -18.46 -5.90 3.02
N GLY A 51 -17.59 -6.01 4.02
CA GLY A 51 -17.69 -7.04 5.06
C GLY A 51 -17.14 -8.43 4.68
N CYS A 52 -16.68 -8.66 3.44
CA CYS A 52 -16.17 -10.00 3.05
C CYS A 52 -14.76 -10.34 3.59
N GLY A 53 -14.14 -9.47 4.42
CA GLY A 53 -12.87 -9.75 5.09
C GLY A 53 -11.63 -9.08 4.48
N LYS A 54 -11.73 -8.22 3.46
CA LYS A 54 -10.60 -7.58 2.78
C LYS A 54 -9.69 -6.78 3.72
N THR A 55 -10.26 -5.85 4.49
CA THR A 55 -9.54 -5.04 5.48
C THR A 55 -8.91 -5.92 6.57
N THR A 56 -9.58 -7.00 6.96
CA THR A 56 -9.02 -7.98 7.91
C THR A 56 -7.81 -8.69 7.32
N LEU A 57 -7.89 -9.15 6.07
CA LEU A 57 -6.76 -9.77 5.38
C LEU A 57 -5.60 -8.79 5.22
N LEU A 58 -5.89 -7.54 4.82
CA LEU A 58 -4.89 -6.48 4.71
C LEU A 58 -4.19 -6.24 6.06
N SER A 59 -4.96 -6.21 7.17
CA SER A 59 -4.42 -6.02 8.51
C SER A 59 -3.57 -7.20 8.98
N VAL A 60 -3.90 -8.42 8.57
CA VAL A 60 -3.11 -9.63 8.83
C VAL A 60 -1.80 -9.59 8.04
N ILE A 61 -1.84 -9.28 6.73
CA ILE A 61 -0.65 -9.12 5.88
C ILE A 61 0.28 -8.04 6.46
N ALA A 62 -0.30 -6.97 6.95
CA ALA A 62 0.41 -5.86 7.55
C ALA A 62 0.99 -6.16 8.94
N GLY A 63 0.71 -7.33 9.52
CA GLY A 63 1.14 -7.69 10.87
C GLY A 63 0.52 -6.81 11.97
N LEU A 64 -0.66 -6.22 11.71
CA LEU A 64 -1.47 -5.48 12.69
C LEU A 64 -2.43 -6.39 13.43
N LEU A 65 -2.86 -7.48 12.77
CA LEU A 65 -3.66 -8.54 13.35
C LEU A 65 -2.92 -9.87 13.21
N GLU A 66 -2.94 -10.66 14.27
CA GLU A 66 -2.43 -12.03 14.23
C GLU A 66 -3.48 -12.95 13.57
N PRO A 67 -3.10 -13.81 12.63
CA PRO A 67 -3.98 -14.87 12.16
C PRO A 67 -4.30 -15.83 13.29
N THR A 68 -5.45 -16.49 13.23
CA THR A 68 -5.83 -17.54 14.20
C THR A 68 -5.25 -18.90 13.80
N GLY A 69 -4.93 -19.09 12.52
CA GLY A 69 -4.31 -20.29 11.98
C GLY A 69 -3.77 -20.06 10.56
N GLY A 70 -3.11 -21.08 10.03
CA GLY A 70 -2.41 -21.01 8.75
C GLY A 70 -1.01 -20.37 8.88
N GLU A 71 -0.35 -20.17 7.75
CA GLU A 71 1.00 -19.60 7.69
C GLU A 71 0.99 -18.28 6.92
N LEU A 72 1.74 -17.29 7.45
CA LEU A 72 1.95 -15.98 6.84
C LEU A 72 3.44 -15.71 6.75
N GLU A 73 3.90 -15.44 5.53
CA GLU A 73 5.24 -14.93 5.26
C GLU A 73 5.14 -13.57 4.56
N VAL A 74 5.90 -12.60 5.05
CA VAL A 74 5.96 -11.24 4.50
C VAL A 74 7.41 -10.86 4.30
N LEU A 75 7.79 -10.54 3.06
CA LEU A 75 9.15 -10.16 2.65
C LEU A 75 10.24 -11.18 3.06
N GLY A 76 9.89 -12.49 3.07
CA GLY A 76 10.78 -13.57 3.49
C GLY A 76 10.89 -13.74 5.00
N SER A 77 10.04 -13.09 5.77
CA SER A 77 9.99 -13.17 7.23
C SER A 77 8.64 -13.70 7.70
N ARG A 78 8.60 -14.36 8.84
CA ARG A 78 7.38 -14.84 9.51
C ARG A 78 7.05 -13.92 10.69
N PRO A 79 6.18 -12.90 10.53
CA PRO A 79 5.93 -11.92 11.60
C PRO A 79 5.38 -12.53 12.88
N MET A 80 4.73 -13.69 12.79
CA MET A 80 4.17 -14.38 13.96
C MET A 80 5.21 -15.07 14.84
N GLU A 81 6.40 -15.34 14.31
CA GLU A 81 7.53 -15.93 15.04
C GLU A 81 8.43 -14.85 15.66
N MET A 82 8.17 -13.58 15.38
CA MET A 82 8.93 -12.43 15.90
C MET A 82 8.48 -12.04 17.30
N THR A 83 9.40 -11.48 18.09
CA THR A 83 9.03 -10.74 19.31
C THR A 83 8.18 -9.50 18.95
N ASP A 84 7.42 -8.97 19.90
CA ASP A 84 6.62 -7.76 19.68
C ASP A 84 7.50 -6.57 19.21
N MET A 85 8.68 -6.43 19.80
CA MET A 85 9.64 -5.38 19.43
C MET A 85 10.15 -5.57 18.00
N ASP A 86 10.56 -6.78 17.64
CA ASP A 86 11.04 -7.07 16.27
C ASP A 86 9.95 -6.86 15.24
N ARG A 87 8.71 -7.21 15.57
CA ARG A 87 7.53 -6.98 14.73
C ARG A 87 7.27 -5.48 14.49
N VAL A 88 7.41 -4.67 15.54
CA VAL A 88 7.32 -3.20 15.42
C VAL A 88 8.43 -2.66 14.52
N LEU A 89 9.67 -3.11 14.73
CA LEU A 89 10.82 -2.69 13.92
C LEU A 89 10.69 -3.15 12.46
N PHE A 90 10.20 -4.38 12.24
CA PHE A 90 9.94 -4.91 10.92
C PHE A 90 8.91 -4.06 10.15
N ARG A 91 7.77 -3.74 10.78
CA ARG A 91 6.75 -2.86 10.19
C ARG A 91 7.31 -1.49 9.86
N ARG A 92 7.97 -0.86 10.83
CA ARG A 92 8.54 0.48 10.67
C ARG A 92 9.52 0.59 9.49
N ARG A 93 10.31 -0.47 9.25
CA ARG A 93 11.32 -0.47 8.19
C ARG A 93 10.79 -0.83 6.82
N ASN A 94 9.77 -1.69 6.76
CA ASN A 94 9.41 -2.37 5.53
C ASN A 94 8.00 -2.04 5.02
N LEU A 95 7.10 -1.54 5.86
CA LEU A 95 5.69 -1.44 5.53
C LEU A 95 5.22 0.01 5.51
N GLY A 96 4.54 0.39 4.42
CA GLY A 96 3.82 1.65 4.30
C GLY A 96 2.32 1.42 4.36
N PHE A 97 1.61 2.22 5.18
CA PHE A 97 0.17 2.08 5.39
C PHE A 97 -0.58 3.32 4.97
N ALA A 98 -1.56 3.15 4.07
CA ALA A 98 -2.55 4.15 3.75
C ALA A 98 -3.94 3.59 4.08
N PHE A 99 -4.49 4.01 5.24
CA PHE A 99 -5.79 3.57 5.72
C PHE A 99 -6.92 4.41 5.15
N GLN A 100 -8.12 3.84 5.09
CA GLN A 100 -9.37 4.53 4.71
C GLN A 100 -9.65 5.73 5.63
N GLN A 101 -9.49 5.56 6.94
CA GLN A 101 -9.41 6.68 7.88
C GLN A 101 -7.98 7.19 7.88
N PHE A 102 -7.77 8.43 7.52
CA PHE A 102 -6.43 9.01 7.29
C PHE A 102 -5.51 8.91 8.50
N ASN A 103 -6.07 8.82 9.72
CA ASN A 103 -5.36 8.68 10.99
C ASN A 103 -4.22 9.71 11.12
N LEU A 104 -4.48 10.95 10.70
CA LEU A 104 -3.54 12.06 10.86
C LEU A 104 -3.54 12.51 12.31
N LEU A 105 -2.38 12.90 12.79
CA LEU A 105 -2.23 13.50 14.11
C LEU A 105 -2.71 14.96 14.04
N PRO A 106 -3.79 15.32 14.75
CA PRO A 106 -4.46 16.61 14.55
C PRO A 106 -3.63 17.82 14.97
N SER A 107 -2.65 17.61 15.85
CA SER A 107 -1.72 18.64 16.34
C SER A 107 -0.49 18.84 15.47
N LEU A 108 -0.30 18.02 14.44
CA LEU A 108 0.84 18.09 13.52
C LEU A 108 0.39 18.67 12.17
N THR A 109 1.26 19.48 11.58
CA THR A 109 1.09 19.99 10.21
C THR A 109 1.13 18.85 9.18
N ALA A 110 0.76 19.13 7.94
CA ALA A 110 0.85 18.17 6.83
C ALA A 110 2.27 17.58 6.67
N ALA A 111 3.28 18.44 6.70
CA ALA A 111 4.68 18.02 6.60
C ALA A 111 5.11 17.17 7.81
N GLU A 112 4.72 17.56 9.00
CA GLU A 112 5.04 16.80 10.21
C GLU A 112 4.34 15.44 10.24
N ASN A 113 3.07 15.37 9.84
CA ASN A 113 2.35 14.10 9.69
C ASN A 113 3.05 13.16 8.68
N ALA A 114 3.44 13.70 7.53
CA ALA A 114 4.17 12.92 6.53
C ALA A 114 5.55 12.46 7.03
N ALA A 115 6.24 13.28 7.83
CA ALA A 115 7.58 13.00 8.35
C ALA A 115 7.63 11.97 9.50
N VAL A 116 6.49 11.64 10.13
CA VAL A 116 6.42 10.74 11.31
C VAL A 116 7.26 9.47 11.16
N PRO A 117 7.22 8.72 10.05
CA PRO A 117 8.01 7.48 9.92
C PRO A 117 9.53 7.73 9.96
N LEU A 118 10.00 8.82 9.37
CA LEU A 118 11.41 9.19 9.36
C LEU A 118 11.87 9.64 10.76
N LEU A 119 11.04 10.42 11.46
CA LEU A 119 11.30 10.84 12.84
C LEU A 119 11.36 9.63 13.77
N ALA A 120 10.42 8.69 13.63
CA ALA A 120 10.42 7.44 14.37
C ALA A 120 11.65 6.55 14.06
N ALA A 121 12.23 6.69 12.86
CA ALA A 121 13.48 6.02 12.47
C ALA A 121 14.74 6.72 12.99
N GLY A 122 14.60 7.87 13.67
CA GLY A 122 15.73 8.63 14.22
C GLY A 122 16.39 9.60 13.24
N ILE A 123 15.75 9.86 12.08
CA ILE A 123 16.24 10.86 11.12
C ILE A 123 16.09 12.25 11.74
N LYS A 124 17.08 13.11 11.52
CA LYS A 124 17.05 14.49 12.03
C LYS A 124 15.80 15.23 11.53
N ARG A 125 15.17 15.99 12.42
CA ARG A 125 13.89 16.68 12.15
C ARG A 125 13.95 17.56 10.89
N THR A 126 15.03 18.30 10.70
CA THR A 126 15.22 19.17 9.53
C THR A 126 15.23 18.38 8.23
N GLU A 127 15.95 17.27 8.18
CA GLU A 127 16.00 16.38 7.02
C GLU A 127 14.65 15.69 6.77
N ALA A 128 14.02 15.16 7.82
CA ALA A 128 12.73 14.49 7.72
C ALA A 128 11.64 15.43 7.19
N LEU A 129 11.60 16.68 7.68
CA LEU A 129 10.65 17.68 7.20
C LEU A 129 10.93 18.11 5.75
N GLN A 130 12.19 18.29 5.36
CA GLN A 130 12.52 18.62 3.98
C GLN A 130 12.04 17.53 3.01
N ARG A 131 12.33 16.25 3.30
CA ARG A 131 11.84 15.13 2.50
C ARG A 131 10.31 15.07 2.45
N ALA A 132 9.63 15.41 3.55
CA ALA A 132 8.17 15.46 3.60
C ALA A 132 7.61 16.57 2.71
N VAL A 133 8.19 17.77 2.76
CA VAL A 133 7.81 18.91 1.90
C VAL A 133 7.98 18.55 0.43
N ASP A 134 9.13 17.96 0.04
CA ASP A 134 9.40 17.58 -1.35
C ASP A 134 8.40 16.52 -1.86
N LEU A 135 8.07 15.53 -1.03
CA LEU A 135 7.10 14.51 -1.39
C LEU A 135 5.68 15.08 -1.48
N LEU A 136 5.28 15.93 -0.53
CA LEU A 136 3.98 16.59 -0.55
C LEU A 136 3.83 17.53 -1.76
N ALA A 137 4.88 18.23 -2.16
CA ALA A 137 4.87 19.05 -3.37
C ALA A 137 4.60 18.20 -4.63
N ARG A 138 5.22 17.02 -4.73
CA ARG A 138 4.95 16.03 -5.82
C ARG A 138 3.51 15.53 -5.81
N LEU A 139 2.85 15.53 -4.66
CA LEU A 139 1.43 15.17 -4.48
C LEU A 139 0.49 16.37 -4.65
N GLY A 140 0.97 17.52 -5.14
CA GLY A 140 0.17 18.72 -5.32
C GLY A 140 -0.26 19.39 -4.02
N MET A 141 0.54 19.24 -2.95
CA MET A 141 0.27 19.78 -1.61
C MET A 141 1.28 20.87 -1.19
N GLY A 142 2.09 21.38 -2.13
CA GLY A 142 3.19 22.32 -1.83
C GLY A 142 2.77 23.56 -1.03
N GLU A 143 1.61 24.14 -1.34
CA GLU A 143 1.08 25.32 -0.62
C GLU A 143 0.43 25.01 0.71
N ARG A 144 0.24 23.74 1.05
CA ARG A 144 -0.48 23.26 2.24
C ARG A 144 0.38 22.50 3.25
N VAL A 145 1.70 22.50 3.05
CA VAL A 145 2.63 21.70 3.86
C VAL A 145 2.61 22.07 5.35
N TYR A 146 2.25 23.31 5.68
CA TYR A 146 2.16 23.80 7.05
C TYR A 146 0.72 23.83 7.60
N SER A 147 -0.28 23.41 6.82
CA SER A 147 -1.67 23.36 7.26
C SER A 147 -1.89 22.22 8.26
N LEU A 148 -2.78 22.42 9.23
CA LEU A 148 -3.25 21.39 10.15
C LEU A 148 -4.36 20.53 9.48
N PRO A 149 -4.57 19.27 9.90
CA PRO A 149 -5.57 18.40 9.30
C PRO A 149 -6.98 18.97 9.22
N ASN A 150 -7.42 19.73 10.25
CA ASN A 150 -8.74 20.36 10.27
C ASN A 150 -8.92 21.53 9.28
N GLN A 151 -7.84 21.98 8.64
CA GLN A 151 -7.84 23.03 7.62
C GLN A 151 -7.84 22.46 6.20
N LEU A 152 -7.90 21.13 6.07
CA LEU A 152 -7.69 20.40 4.83
C LEU A 152 -8.92 19.60 4.43
N SER A 153 -9.19 19.54 3.13
CA SER A 153 -10.22 18.64 2.58
C SER A 153 -9.86 17.17 2.79
N GLY A 154 -10.85 16.27 2.72
CA GLY A 154 -10.62 14.83 2.84
C GLY A 154 -9.58 14.30 1.82
N GLY A 155 -9.65 14.76 0.57
CA GLY A 155 -8.66 14.40 -0.45
C GLY A 155 -7.25 14.93 -0.17
N GLN A 156 -7.13 16.13 0.46
CA GLN A 156 -5.85 16.65 0.92
C GLN A 156 -5.29 15.83 2.08
N GLN A 157 -6.13 15.48 3.06
CA GLN A 157 -5.74 14.61 4.17
C GLN A 157 -5.29 13.22 3.68
N GLN A 158 -5.96 12.66 2.68
CA GLN A 158 -5.58 11.39 2.08
C GLN A 158 -4.21 11.46 1.40
N ARG A 159 -3.91 12.54 0.67
CA ARG A 159 -2.57 12.75 0.08
C ARG A 159 -1.46 12.80 1.14
N ILE A 160 -1.72 13.39 2.30
CA ILE A 160 -0.78 13.38 3.42
C ILE A 160 -0.59 11.96 3.98
N ALA A 161 -1.69 11.19 4.12
CA ALA A 161 -1.60 9.80 4.54
C ALA A 161 -0.77 8.94 3.56
N PHE A 162 -0.88 9.21 2.26
CA PHE A 162 0.01 8.59 1.25
C PHE A 162 1.45 9.03 1.40
N ALA A 163 1.72 10.34 1.53
CA ALA A 163 3.08 10.82 1.77
C ALA A 163 3.70 10.12 2.99
N ARG A 164 2.96 10.02 4.10
CA ARG A 164 3.39 9.30 5.29
C ARG A 164 3.68 7.82 5.02
N ALA A 165 2.83 7.16 4.24
CA ALA A 165 3.01 5.75 3.92
C ALA A 165 4.25 5.47 3.06
N LEU A 166 4.70 6.44 2.26
CA LEU A 166 5.72 6.25 1.23
C LEU A 166 7.08 6.86 1.56
N ILE A 167 7.15 7.81 2.50
CA ILE A 167 8.33 8.65 2.73
C ILE A 167 9.59 7.87 3.16
N HIS A 168 9.42 6.73 3.80
CA HIS A 168 10.52 5.86 4.24
C HIS A 168 10.86 4.76 3.22
N GLU A 169 10.34 4.86 2.00
CA GLU A 169 10.59 3.94 0.89
C GLU A 169 10.32 2.46 1.23
N PRO A 170 9.09 2.12 1.65
CA PRO A 170 8.76 0.78 2.10
C PRO A 170 8.93 -0.26 0.99
N ARG A 171 9.10 -1.53 1.39
CA ARG A 171 9.16 -2.69 0.49
C ARG A 171 7.79 -3.34 0.26
N LEU A 172 6.82 -3.02 1.10
CA LEU A 172 5.41 -3.41 0.94
C LEU A 172 4.53 -2.23 1.30
N VAL A 173 3.70 -1.78 0.36
CA VAL A 173 2.69 -0.75 0.57
C VAL A 173 1.33 -1.40 0.64
N VAL A 174 0.56 -1.11 1.68
CA VAL A 174 -0.81 -1.59 1.85
C VAL A 174 -1.77 -0.40 1.91
N CYS A 175 -2.79 -0.43 1.05
CA CYS A 175 -3.77 0.64 0.90
C CYS A 175 -5.18 0.09 1.10
N ASP A 176 -5.94 0.69 1.99
CA ASP A 176 -7.35 0.37 2.19
C ASP A 176 -8.19 1.51 1.60
N GLU A 177 -8.90 1.23 0.50
CA GLU A 177 -9.77 2.18 -0.24
C GLU A 177 -9.07 3.50 -0.63
N PRO A 178 -7.94 3.45 -1.38
CA PRO A 178 -7.07 4.61 -1.60
C PRO A 178 -7.70 5.78 -2.36
N THR A 179 -8.80 5.56 -3.08
CA THR A 179 -9.46 6.56 -3.93
C THR A 179 -10.83 6.98 -3.44
N SER A 180 -11.34 6.39 -2.35
CA SER A 180 -12.73 6.56 -1.90
C SER A 180 -13.12 8.00 -1.53
N ALA A 181 -12.16 8.82 -1.09
CA ALA A 181 -12.37 10.23 -0.73
C ALA A 181 -11.79 11.22 -1.76
N LEU A 182 -11.41 10.72 -2.95
CA LEU A 182 -10.76 11.52 -4.00
C LEU A 182 -11.69 11.72 -5.20
N ASP A 183 -11.59 12.91 -5.82
CA ASP A 183 -12.09 13.11 -7.17
C ASP A 183 -11.27 12.26 -8.18
N ALA A 184 -11.79 12.14 -9.40
CA ALA A 184 -11.19 11.26 -10.41
C ALA A 184 -9.75 11.63 -10.78
N GLU A 185 -9.43 12.92 -10.88
CA GLU A 185 -8.11 13.41 -11.26
C GLU A 185 -7.08 13.15 -10.16
N THR A 186 -7.44 13.49 -8.93
CA THR A 186 -6.60 13.23 -7.75
C THR A 186 -6.40 11.73 -7.52
N GLY A 187 -7.47 10.94 -7.68
CA GLY A 187 -7.41 9.49 -7.58
C GLY A 187 -6.45 8.89 -8.62
N GLN A 188 -6.48 9.38 -9.85
CA GLN A 188 -5.54 8.96 -10.89
C GLN A 188 -4.10 9.31 -10.53
N THR A 189 -3.82 10.54 -10.07
CA THR A 189 -2.48 10.98 -9.66
C THR A 189 -1.91 10.08 -8.56
N VAL A 190 -2.72 9.72 -7.57
CA VAL A 190 -2.32 8.80 -6.49
C VAL A 190 -2.00 7.42 -7.03
N MET A 191 -2.85 6.88 -7.92
CA MET A 191 -2.62 5.57 -8.51
C MET A 191 -1.39 5.53 -9.41
N GLU A 192 -1.10 6.59 -10.17
CA GLU A 192 0.13 6.72 -10.96
C GLU A 192 1.38 6.74 -10.06
N LEU A 193 1.32 7.43 -8.92
CA LEU A 193 2.39 7.40 -7.94
C LEU A 193 2.60 5.99 -7.38
N LEU A 194 1.52 5.31 -6.96
CA LEU A 194 1.60 3.93 -6.47
C LEU A 194 2.15 2.98 -7.56
N ALA A 195 1.73 3.16 -8.82
CA ALA A 195 2.25 2.40 -9.94
C ALA A 195 3.76 2.65 -10.13
N SER A 196 4.22 3.89 -10.03
CA SER A 196 5.65 4.23 -10.13
C SER A 196 6.50 3.58 -9.04
N ILE A 197 5.92 3.34 -7.86
CA ILE A 197 6.58 2.66 -6.74
C ILE A 197 6.58 1.15 -6.95
N ALA A 198 5.46 0.58 -7.43
CA ALA A 198 5.33 -0.85 -7.68
C ALA A 198 6.28 -1.37 -8.77
N VAL A 199 6.74 -0.50 -9.70
CA VAL A 199 7.76 -0.88 -10.72
C VAL A 199 9.13 -1.16 -10.08
N ARG A 200 9.36 -0.78 -8.83
CA ARG A 200 10.60 -1.09 -8.13
C ARG A 200 10.65 -2.60 -7.85
N PRO A 201 11.74 -3.29 -8.24
CA PRO A 201 11.81 -4.74 -8.16
C PRO A 201 11.81 -5.29 -6.72
N ASP A 202 12.02 -4.42 -5.75
CA ASP A 202 12.06 -4.75 -4.32
C ASP A 202 10.78 -4.39 -3.55
N CYS A 203 9.80 -3.74 -4.20
CA CYS A 203 8.54 -3.28 -3.60
C CYS A 203 7.34 -4.06 -4.13
N ALA A 204 6.29 -4.19 -3.33
CA ALA A 204 4.97 -4.64 -3.75
C ALA A 204 3.91 -3.67 -3.24
N VAL A 205 2.78 -3.57 -3.94
CA VAL A 205 1.64 -2.75 -3.54
C VAL A 205 0.40 -3.63 -3.46
N VAL A 206 -0.29 -3.59 -2.32
CA VAL A 206 -1.55 -4.30 -2.08
C VAL A 206 -2.65 -3.27 -1.85
N ILE A 207 -3.70 -3.34 -2.62
CA ILE A 207 -4.82 -2.40 -2.57
C ILE A 207 -6.11 -3.15 -2.31
N VAL A 208 -6.82 -2.77 -1.27
CA VAL A 208 -8.22 -3.16 -1.07
C VAL A 208 -9.08 -2.07 -1.70
N THR A 209 -10.00 -2.45 -2.58
CA THR A 209 -10.91 -1.50 -3.21
C THR A 209 -12.18 -2.16 -3.76
N HIS A 210 -13.22 -1.36 -3.93
CA HIS A 210 -14.42 -1.68 -4.70
C HIS A 210 -14.57 -0.76 -5.94
N ASP A 211 -13.60 0.15 -6.16
CA ASP A 211 -13.59 1.11 -7.26
C ASP A 211 -12.98 0.49 -8.52
N ASP A 212 -13.81 0.16 -9.50
CA ASP A 212 -13.41 -0.44 -10.77
C ASP A 212 -12.59 0.50 -11.68
N ARG A 213 -12.70 1.81 -11.48
CA ARG A 213 -11.95 2.83 -12.24
C ARG A 213 -10.44 2.65 -12.12
N ILE A 214 -9.97 2.10 -10.98
CA ILE A 214 -8.55 1.90 -10.74
C ILE A 214 -8.04 0.49 -11.10
N PHE A 215 -8.92 -0.44 -11.51
CA PHE A 215 -8.52 -1.82 -11.86
C PHE A 215 -7.49 -1.89 -12.99
N ARG A 216 -7.45 -0.88 -13.85
CA ARG A 216 -6.44 -0.77 -14.92
C ARG A 216 -5.00 -0.70 -14.42
N PHE A 217 -4.78 -0.33 -13.15
CA PHE A 217 -3.45 -0.29 -12.53
C PHE A 217 -3.01 -1.63 -11.94
N ALA A 218 -3.91 -2.60 -11.83
CA ALA A 218 -3.62 -3.90 -11.23
C ALA A 218 -2.83 -4.81 -12.16
N HIS A 219 -1.84 -5.51 -11.62
CA HIS A 219 -1.18 -6.66 -12.24
C HIS A 219 -1.95 -7.95 -11.93
N VAL A 220 -2.50 -8.03 -10.71
CA VAL A 220 -3.32 -9.15 -10.26
C VAL A 220 -4.51 -8.63 -9.49
N ILE A 221 -5.70 -9.18 -9.75
CA ILE A 221 -6.91 -8.93 -8.98
C ILE A 221 -7.37 -10.25 -8.35
N HIS A 222 -7.50 -10.27 -7.03
CA HIS A 222 -8.13 -11.35 -6.30
C HIS A 222 -9.53 -10.94 -5.86
N SER A 223 -10.53 -11.73 -6.24
CA SER A 223 -11.91 -11.55 -5.80
C SER A 223 -12.14 -12.29 -4.49
N MET A 224 -12.67 -11.58 -3.50
CA MET A 224 -13.01 -12.12 -2.18
C MET A 224 -14.51 -12.15 -1.96
N SER A 225 -14.99 -13.25 -1.40
CA SER A 225 -16.36 -13.40 -0.88
C SER A 225 -16.34 -14.26 0.37
N ASP A 226 -17.11 -13.88 1.38
CA ASP A 226 -17.30 -14.64 2.63
C ASP A 226 -15.98 -15.20 3.21
N GLY A 227 -14.97 -14.35 3.33
CA GLY A 227 -13.67 -14.69 3.91
C GLY A 227 -12.80 -15.63 3.07
N ARG A 228 -13.09 -15.83 1.78
CA ARG A 228 -12.36 -16.70 0.86
C ARG A 228 -11.92 -15.95 -0.39
N ILE A 229 -10.84 -16.37 -1.01
CA ILE A 229 -10.51 -16.01 -2.38
C ILE A 229 -11.33 -16.91 -3.31
N ILE A 230 -12.20 -16.31 -4.13
CA ILE A 230 -13.10 -17.01 -5.06
C ILE A 230 -12.64 -16.93 -6.51
N GLY A 231 -11.66 -16.07 -6.81
CA GLY A 231 -11.09 -15.92 -8.15
C GLY A 231 -9.83 -15.10 -8.13
N SER A 232 -9.00 -15.29 -9.15
CA SER A 232 -7.76 -14.54 -9.36
C SER A 232 -7.56 -14.30 -10.84
N GLU A 233 -7.39 -13.05 -11.23
CA GLU A 233 -7.16 -12.62 -12.61
C GLU A 233 -5.81 -11.92 -12.70
N ARG A 234 -4.93 -12.38 -13.60
CA ARG A 234 -3.71 -11.66 -13.96
C ARG A 234 -4.00 -10.81 -15.20
N ARG A 235 -3.59 -9.56 -15.13
CA ARG A 235 -3.77 -8.59 -16.23
C ARG A 235 -2.43 -8.24 -16.87
N GLU A 236 -2.47 -8.07 -18.18
CA GLU A 236 -1.38 -7.39 -18.88
C GLU A 236 -1.49 -5.90 -18.56
N THR A 237 -0.59 -5.43 -17.69
CA THR A 237 -0.57 -4.00 -17.31
C THR A 237 -0.11 -3.15 -18.47
N LEU A 238 -0.84 -2.06 -18.71
CA LEU A 238 -0.38 -0.98 -19.56
C LEU A 238 0.98 -0.47 -19.00
N ASN A 239 1.99 -0.38 -19.87
CA ASN A 239 3.34 0.08 -19.53
C ASN A 239 3.32 1.54 -19.01
N PHE A 240 3.10 1.75 -17.73
CA PHE A 240 3.12 3.06 -17.06
C PHE A 240 4.55 3.60 -16.84
N GLY A 241 5.52 3.29 -17.70
CA GLY A 241 6.92 3.68 -17.47
C GLY A 241 7.73 4.13 -18.69
N ARG A 242 7.19 4.05 -19.89
CA ARG A 242 7.89 4.57 -21.09
C ARG A 242 7.23 5.84 -21.61
N LYS A 243 7.49 6.99 -20.98
CA LYS A 243 7.42 8.25 -21.70
C LYS A 243 8.47 8.19 -22.81
N ASN A 244 7.99 8.16 -24.06
CA ASN A 244 8.79 8.26 -25.27
C ASN A 244 9.85 9.35 -25.14
N ARG A 245 11.13 8.96 -24.99
CA ARG A 245 12.27 9.76 -25.40
C ARG A 245 12.46 9.57 -26.91
N SER A 246 11.47 9.93 -27.72
CA SER A 246 11.67 10.14 -29.15
C SER A 246 11.60 11.65 -29.38
N GLY A 247 12.78 12.26 -29.43
CA GLY A 247 12.97 13.63 -29.88
C GLY A 247 12.36 13.82 -31.26
N ARG A 248 11.54 14.84 -31.40
CA ARG A 248 11.15 15.38 -32.70
C ARG A 248 12.40 15.94 -33.37
N GLN A 249 12.92 15.26 -34.36
CA GLN A 249 13.67 15.88 -35.42
C GLN A 249 12.63 16.49 -36.38
N PHE A 250 12.55 17.82 -36.39
CA PHE A 250 11.92 18.55 -37.47
C PHE A 250 12.92 18.57 -38.62
N GLU A 251 12.72 17.79 -39.65
CA GLU A 251 13.31 18.04 -40.96
C GLU A 251 12.50 19.12 -41.65
N THR A 252 13.15 20.25 -41.85
CA THR A 252 12.74 21.27 -42.81
C THR A 252 13.06 20.74 -44.19
N ALA A 253 12.08 20.36 -44.96
CA ALA A 253 12.21 20.17 -46.40
C ALA A 253 11.81 21.47 -47.08
N SER A 254 12.83 22.14 -47.61
CA SER A 254 12.67 23.17 -48.66
C SER A 254 12.45 22.44 -49.99
N GLY A 255 11.49 22.95 -50.77
CA GLY A 255 11.21 22.51 -52.12
C GLY A 255 9.95 23.20 -52.66
#